data_8aa1ce80b29460c83b2c97bf2b5bc444
#
_entry.id   8aa1ce80b29460c83b2c97bf2b5bc444
#
_cell.length_a   1.000
_cell.length_b   1.000
_cell.length_c   1.000
_cell.angle_alpha   90.00
_cell.angle_beta   90.00
_cell.angle_gamma   90.00
#
_symmetry.space_group_name_H-M   'P 1'
#
loop_
_entity.id
_entity.type
_entity.pdbx_description
1 polymer ?
#
loop_
_entity_poly.entity_id
_entity_poly.type
_entity_poly.pdbx_seq_one_letter_code
_entity_poly.pdbx_strand_id
1 'polypeptide(L)'
;ALTSYQSKLLPKVLKNRRNFTAPSVTAASRTIHIKNPFSGGVCTDQAVVDDYVADPLNNKDLTAGMIEQMGVAQVYNSINAHDFKTPTLIMHGQSDGLVPPYYDVNWQNAISSNDKTAYVWSGLMHEVFNEPVKDQPIDMVVDWLNNYNK
;
A
#
# COMPACT_ATOMS: atom_id res chain seq x y z
N ALA A 1 15.86 -4.76 -3.23
CA ALA A 1 16.94 -4.20 -2.43
C ALA A 1 16.38 -3.03 -1.62
N LEU A 2 16.52 -3.08 -0.28
CA LEU A 2 16.15 -1.98 0.61
C LEU A 2 16.92 -0.72 0.17
N THR A 3 16.25 0.41 0.09
CA THR A 3 16.92 1.67 -0.22
C THR A 3 18.00 1.97 0.85
N SER A 4 19.03 2.71 0.50
CA SER A 4 20.12 3.06 1.45
C SER A 4 19.59 3.78 2.71
N TYR A 5 18.43 4.41 2.62
CA TYR A 5 17.74 5.06 3.74
C TYR A 5 17.09 4.02 4.68
N GLN A 6 16.41 3.03 4.14
CA GLN A 6 15.77 1.95 4.91
C GLN A 6 16.81 1.09 5.65
N SER A 7 17.96 0.82 5.02
CA SER A 7 19.04 0.04 5.66
C SER A 7 19.67 0.75 6.86
N LYS A 8 19.66 2.09 6.89
CA LYS A 8 20.16 2.88 8.02
C LYS A 8 19.17 3.01 9.19
N LEU A 9 17.86 2.91 8.90
CA LEU A 9 16.81 2.98 9.93
C LEU A 9 16.58 1.63 10.62
N LEU A 10 16.70 0.54 9.90
CA LEU A 10 16.42 -0.81 10.41
C LEU A 10 17.10 -1.15 11.75
N PRO A 11 18.42 -0.86 11.95
CA PRO A 11 19.08 -1.20 13.21
C PRO A 11 18.59 -0.39 14.41
N LYS A 12 18.10 0.85 14.18
CA LYS A 12 17.56 1.71 15.25
C LYS A 12 16.14 1.30 15.65
N VAL A 13 15.36 0.85 14.68
CA VAL A 13 13.97 0.39 14.89
C VAL A 13 13.96 -0.95 15.63
N LEU A 14 14.88 -1.87 15.31
CA LEU A 14 14.97 -3.19 15.96
C LEU A 14 15.35 -3.11 17.44
N LYS A 15 16.08 -2.08 17.89
CA LYS A 15 16.47 -1.91 19.28
C LYS A 15 15.37 -1.43 20.21
N ASN A 16 14.27 -0.87 19.69
CA ASN A 16 13.26 -0.21 20.52
C ASN A 16 11.83 -0.58 20.11
N ARG A 17 11.51 -1.89 20.16
CA ARG A 17 10.19 -2.46 19.76
C ARG A 17 8.98 -1.82 20.46
N ARG A 18 9.15 -1.16 21.61
CA ARG A 18 8.06 -0.59 22.42
C ARG A 18 7.89 0.93 22.28
N ASN A 19 8.90 1.64 21.76
CA ASN A 19 8.90 3.10 21.66
C ASN A 19 9.44 3.55 20.31
N PHE A 20 8.80 3.14 19.22
CA PHE A 20 9.14 3.67 17.91
C PHE A 20 8.64 5.11 17.81
N THR A 21 9.53 6.05 18.09
CA THR A 21 9.34 7.46 17.72
C THR A 21 10.08 7.67 16.40
N ALA A 22 9.34 8.02 15.36
CA ALA A 22 9.94 8.49 14.12
C ALA A 22 10.89 9.66 14.42
N PRO A 23 12.00 9.81 13.66
CA PRO A 23 12.85 10.98 13.78
C PRO A 23 11.97 12.22 13.66
N SER A 24 12.06 13.12 14.64
CA SER A 24 11.15 14.25 14.78
C SER A 24 11.29 15.21 13.61
N VAL A 25 10.42 15.08 12.64
CA VAL A 25 9.99 16.23 11.84
C VAL A 25 9.30 17.16 12.84
N THR A 26 9.73 18.41 12.94
CA THR A 26 9.13 19.37 13.88
C THR A 26 7.62 19.48 13.60
N ALA A 27 6.80 19.74 14.63
CA ALA A 27 5.35 19.87 14.44
C ALA A 27 5.00 20.86 13.32
N ALA A 28 5.77 21.94 13.17
CA ALA A 28 5.60 22.94 12.12
C ALA A 28 5.90 22.39 10.69
N SER A 29 6.87 21.50 10.54
CA SER A 29 7.20 20.92 9.21
C SER A 29 6.22 19.83 8.79
N ARG A 30 5.47 19.22 9.71
CA ARG A 30 4.44 18.22 9.38
C ARG A 30 3.25 18.79 8.60
N THR A 31 2.97 20.07 8.71
CA THR A 31 1.88 20.77 8.01
C THR A 31 2.29 21.32 6.64
N ILE A 32 3.55 21.13 6.22
CA ILE A 32 3.98 21.55 4.88
C ILE A 32 3.23 20.72 3.85
N HIS A 33 2.54 21.40 2.95
CA HIS A 33 1.85 20.77 1.82
C HIS A 33 2.84 20.52 0.68
N ILE A 34 2.75 19.33 0.13
CA ILE A 34 3.53 18.86 -1.02
C ILE A 34 2.53 18.45 -2.09
N LYS A 35 2.69 18.94 -3.31
CA LYS A 35 1.83 18.51 -4.41
C LYS A 35 1.87 16.99 -4.53
N ASN A 36 0.70 16.36 -4.59
CA ASN A 36 0.58 14.91 -4.68
C ASN A 36 1.29 14.40 -5.95
N PRO A 37 2.40 13.64 -5.83
CA PRO A 37 3.12 13.11 -6.98
C PRO A 37 2.42 11.90 -7.59
N PHE A 38 1.37 11.36 -6.94
CA PHE A 38 0.69 10.12 -7.30
C PHE A 38 -0.59 10.36 -8.10
N SER A 39 -0.78 11.53 -8.70
CA SER A 39 -2.00 11.91 -9.42
C SER A 39 -2.16 11.29 -10.81
N GLY A 40 -1.25 10.42 -11.25
CA GLY A 40 -1.30 9.78 -12.56
C GLY A 40 -0.98 8.30 -12.50
N GLY A 41 -1.46 7.53 -13.48
CA GLY A 41 -1.12 6.11 -13.58
C GLY A 41 -1.85 5.21 -12.57
N VAL A 42 -3.03 5.61 -12.10
CA VAL A 42 -3.82 4.87 -11.12
C VAL A 42 -4.71 3.81 -11.77
N CYS A 43 -5.14 4.03 -13.01
CA CYS A 43 -6.06 3.16 -13.75
C CYS A 43 -5.74 3.19 -15.25
N THR A 44 -6.02 2.11 -15.98
CA THR A 44 -5.89 2.07 -17.44
C THR A 44 -7.05 2.76 -18.15
N ASP A 45 -8.20 2.93 -17.48
CA ASP A 45 -9.35 3.65 -17.99
C ASP A 45 -9.17 5.17 -17.81
N GLN A 46 -9.04 5.88 -18.92
CA GLN A 46 -8.83 7.35 -18.90
C GLN A 46 -10.03 8.08 -18.28
N ALA A 47 -11.26 7.58 -18.44
CA ALA A 47 -12.44 8.21 -17.84
C ALA A 47 -12.37 8.19 -16.31
N VAL A 48 -11.90 7.09 -15.72
CA VAL A 48 -11.67 6.97 -14.27
C VAL A 48 -10.60 7.97 -13.81
N VAL A 49 -9.52 8.11 -14.58
CA VAL A 49 -8.45 9.07 -14.28
C VAL A 49 -8.96 10.51 -14.35
N ASP A 50 -9.77 10.83 -15.36
CA ASP A 50 -10.33 12.16 -15.53
C ASP A 50 -11.31 12.51 -14.39
N ASP A 51 -12.17 11.57 -13.99
CA ASP A 51 -13.07 11.72 -12.84
C ASP A 51 -12.29 11.92 -11.54
N TYR A 52 -11.23 11.14 -11.31
CA TYR A 52 -10.36 11.32 -10.16
C TYR A 52 -9.73 12.72 -10.11
N VAL A 53 -9.27 13.23 -11.25
CA VAL A 53 -8.67 14.56 -11.34
C VAL A 53 -9.71 15.66 -11.15
N ALA A 54 -10.92 15.48 -11.66
CA ALA A 54 -12.00 16.46 -11.58
C ALA A 54 -12.68 16.50 -10.19
N ASP A 55 -12.63 15.42 -9.42
CA ASP A 55 -13.32 15.33 -8.13
C ASP A 55 -12.71 16.30 -7.10
N PRO A 56 -13.52 17.27 -6.59
CA PRO A 56 -13.06 18.22 -5.59
C PRO A 56 -12.84 17.60 -4.21
N LEU A 57 -13.35 16.38 -3.94
CA LEU A 57 -13.17 15.66 -2.70
C LEU A 57 -11.81 14.95 -2.65
N ASN A 58 -11.18 14.72 -3.80
CA ASN A 58 -9.85 14.16 -3.87
C ASN A 58 -8.80 15.20 -3.48
N ASN A 59 -8.03 14.91 -2.44
CA ASN A 59 -6.98 15.80 -1.98
C ASN A 59 -5.82 15.84 -3.00
N LYS A 60 -5.52 17.02 -3.50
CA LYS A 60 -4.43 17.23 -4.48
C LYS A 60 -3.07 17.44 -3.83
N ASP A 61 -3.03 17.57 -2.51
CA ASP A 61 -1.81 17.78 -1.73
C ASP A 61 -1.65 16.70 -0.66
N LEU A 62 -0.41 16.36 -0.38
CA LEU A 62 -0.02 15.54 0.77
C LEU A 62 0.72 16.42 1.78
N THR A 63 0.57 16.15 3.06
CA THR A 63 1.42 16.80 4.06
C THR A 63 2.71 16.01 4.27
N ALA A 64 3.78 16.70 4.61
CA ALA A 64 5.04 16.05 4.99
C ALA A 64 4.84 15.07 6.16
N GLY A 65 3.94 15.40 7.10
CA GLY A 65 3.58 14.52 8.19
C GLY A 65 2.87 13.24 7.74
N MET A 66 2.02 13.31 6.72
CA MET A 66 1.39 12.12 6.13
C MET A 66 2.43 11.19 5.51
N ILE A 67 3.34 11.73 4.71
CA ILE A 67 4.42 10.94 4.07
C ILE A 67 5.31 10.29 5.14
N GLU A 68 5.65 11.04 6.19
CA GLU A 68 6.40 10.49 7.34
C GLU A 68 5.66 9.30 7.96
N GLN A 69 4.37 9.43 8.25
CA GLN A 69 3.59 8.37 8.89
C GLN A 69 3.38 7.16 7.99
N MET A 70 3.23 7.36 6.68
CA MET A 70 3.22 6.25 5.72
C MET A 70 4.53 5.44 5.78
N GLY A 71 5.68 6.11 5.80
CA GLY A 71 6.97 5.45 5.95
C GLY A 71 7.12 4.70 7.27
N VAL A 72 6.66 5.29 8.38
CA VAL A 72 6.62 4.64 9.69
C VAL A 72 5.76 3.38 9.68
N ALA A 73 4.55 3.47 9.10
CA ALA A 73 3.63 2.33 9.01
C ALA A 73 4.20 1.19 8.16
N GLN A 74 4.85 1.50 7.04
CA GLN A 74 5.50 0.49 6.19
C GLN A 74 6.60 -0.26 6.96
N VAL A 75 7.45 0.45 7.70
CA VAL A 75 8.49 -0.17 8.51
C VAL A 75 7.89 -1.02 9.63
N TYR A 76 6.86 -0.51 10.33
CA TYR A 76 6.16 -1.24 11.37
C TYR A 76 5.56 -2.54 10.83
N ASN A 77 4.84 -2.48 9.70
CA ASN A 77 4.24 -3.66 9.07
C ASN A 77 5.29 -4.68 8.65
N SER A 78 6.42 -4.24 8.10
CA SER A 78 7.50 -5.13 7.68
C SER A 78 8.14 -5.87 8.86
N ILE A 79 8.34 -5.19 9.99
CA ILE A 79 8.96 -5.79 11.18
C ILE A 79 8.00 -6.76 11.89
N ASN A 80 6.70 -6.44 11.92
CA ASN A 80 5.69 -7.21 12.64
C ASN A 80 4.87 -8.13 11.72
N ALA A 81 5.27 -8.31 10.48
CA ALA A 81 4.55 -9.18 9.52
C ALA A 81 4.34 -10.59 10.08
N HIS A 82 5.34 -11.15 10.79
CA HIS A 82 5.26 -12.47 11.40
C HIS A 82 4.19 -12.61 12.51
N ASP A 83 3.68 -11.51 13.06
CA ASP A 83 2.60 -11.52 14.05
C ASP A 83 1.21 -11.52 13.40
N PHE A 84 1.14 -11.27 12.08
CA PHE A 84 -0.12 -11.20 11.32
C PHE A 84 -0.60 -12.59 10.95
N LYS A 85 -1.77 -13.01 11.49
CA LYS A 85 -2.33 -14.36 11.36
C LYS A 85 -3.71 -14.40 10.70
N THR A 86 -4.28 -13.24 10.40
CA THR A 86 -5.62 -13.14 9.80
C THR A 86 -5.62 -13.70 8.38
N PRO A 87 -6.65 -14.47 7.98
CA PRO A 87 -6.85 -14.86 6.59
C PRO A 87 -6.81 -13.64 5.66
N THR A 88 -6.10 -13.75 4.55
CA THR A 88 -5.77 -12.58 3.74
C THR A 88 -5.75 -12.91 2.25
N LEU A 89 -6.55 -12.16 1.49
CA LEU A 89 -6.45 -12.07 0.04
C LEU A 89 -5.81 -10.71 -0.30
N ILE A 90 -4.70 -10.74 -1.02
CA ILE A 90 -4.00 -9.56 -1.52
C ILE A 90 -4.18 -9.51 -3.04
N MET A 91 -4.59 -8.36 -3.57
CA MET A 91 -4.72 -8.16 -5.01
C MET A 91 -3.98 -6.91 -5.43
N HIS A 92 -3.22 -7.01 -6.51
CA HIS A 92 -2.36 -5.93 -7.00
C HIS A 92 -2.32 -5.91 -8.53
N GLY A 93 -2.24 -4.73 -9.12
CA GLY A 93 -2.01 -4.58 -10.56
C GLY A 93 -0.53 -4.74 -10.92
N GLN A 94 -0.22 -5.54 -11.92
CA GLN A 94 1.17 -5.75 -12.38
C GLN A 94 1.81 -4.46 -12.88
N SER A 95 1.01 -3.59 -13.50
CA SER A 95 1.44 -2.31 -14.10
C SER A 95 1.28 -1.13 -13.15
N ASP A 96 1.11 -1.37 -11.86
CA ASP A 96 1.04 -0.31 -10.85
C ASP A 96 2.33 0.51 -10.83
N GLY A 97 2.20 1.77 -11.23
CA GLY A 97 3.31 2.73 -11.26
C GLY A 97 3.59 3.41 -9.92
N LEU A 98 2.69 3.27 -8.94
CA LEU A 98 2.79 3.91 -7.62
C LEU A 98 3.45 2.99 -6.60
N VAL A 99 2.98 1.76 -6.52
CA VAL A 99 3.45 0.75 -5.56
C VAL A 99 3.87 -0.50 -6.33
N PRO A 100 5.14 -0.86 -6.36
CA PRO A 100 5.58 -2.08 -7.02
C PRO A 100 4.98 -3.35 -6.40
N PRO A 101 4.41 -4.27 -7.20
CA PRO A 101 3.70 -5.47 -6.72
C PRO A 101 4.56 -6.40 -5.84
N TYR A 102 5.87 -6.36 -5.99
CA TYR A 102 6.77 -7.21 -5.19
C TYR A 102 6.70 -6.91 -3.68
N TYR A 103 6.26 -5.73 -3.27
CA TYR A 103 6.09 -5.42 -1.85
C TYR A 103 5.00 -6.28 -1.22
N ASP A 104 3.88 -6.46 -1.91
CA ASP A 104 2.77 -7.28 -1.43
C ASP A 104 3.12 -8.77 -1.42
N VAL A 105 3.80 -9.24 -2.45
CA VAL A 105 4.29 -10.63 -2.50
C VAL A 105 5.29 -10.90 -1.37
N ASN A 106 6.20 -9.97 -1.11
CA ASN A 106 7.15 -10.09 0.00
C ASN A 106 6.44 -10.07 1.36
N TRP A 107 5.44 -9.21 1.53
CA TRP A 107 4.66 -9.15 2.76
C TRP A 107 3.85 -10.42 2.97
N GLN A 108 3.17 -10.94 1.94
CA GLN A 108 2.50 -12.23 1.99
C GLN A 108 3.42 -13.35 2.46
N ASN A 109 4.65 -13.39 1.96
CA ASN A 109 5.62 -14.41 2.36
C ASN A 109 6.05 -14.25 3.83
N ALA A 110 6.05 -13.03 4.36
CA ALA A 110 6.49 -12.72 5.72
C ALA A 110 5.43 -12.92 6.80
N ILE A 111 4.13 -12.84 6.46
CA ILE A 111 3.03 -13.01 7.42
C ILE A 111 2.86 -14.48 7.82
N SER A 112 2.36 -14.71 9.04
CA SER A 112 2.11 -16.05 9.62
C SER A 112 0.67 -16.54 9.42
N SER A 113 -0.13 -15.90 8.57
CA SER A 113 -1.44 -16.43 8.21
C SER A 113 -1.29 -17.79 7.51
N ASN A 114 -2.12 -18.76 7.91
CA ASN A 114 -2.21 -20.06 7.25
C ASN A 114 -3.09 -20.03 5.99
N ASP A 115 -3.94 -19.02 5.87
CA ASP A 115 -4.80 -18.77 4.72
C ASP A 115 -4.42 -17.41 4.13
N LYS A 116 -3.55 -17.44 3.13
CA LYS A 116 -3.01 -16.23 2.49
C LYS A 116 -2.79 -16.46 1.00
N THR A 117 -3.36 -15.57 0.21
CA THR A 117 -3.23 -15.58 -1.25
C THR A 117 -2.83 -14.18 -1.72
N ALA A 118 -1.84 -14.08 -2.60
CA ALA A 118 -1.54 -12.87 -3.35
C ALA A 118 -1.77 -13.12 -4.84
N TYR A 119 -2.55 -12.27 -5.46
CA TYR A 119 -2.84 -12.33 -6.89
C TYR A 119 -2.44 -11.02 -7.58
N VAL A 120 -1.54 -11.12 -8.54
CA VAL A 120 -1.06 -9.98 -9.33
C VAL A 120 -1.73 -10.01 -10.71
N TRP A 121 -2.59 -9.02 -10.96
CA TRP A 121 -3.36 -8.90 -12.19
C TRP A 121 -2.52 -8.33 -13.33
N SER A 122 -2.35 -9.11 -14.40
CA SER A 122 -1.57 -8.69 -15.57
C SER A 122 -2.22 -7.50 -16.27
N GLY A 123 -1.42 -6.47 -16.53
CA GLY A 123 -1.85 -5.27 -17.25
C GLY A 123 -2.65 -4.25 -16.45
N LEU A 124 -3.14 -4.59 -15.24
CA LEU A 124 -3.86 -3.65 -14.40
C LEU A 124 -2.91 -2.73 -13.63
N MET A 125 -3.41 -1.53 -13.28
CA MET A 125 -2.67 -0.52 -12.51
C MET A 125 -3.05 -0.54 -11.02
N HIS A 126 -2.99 0.61 -10.35
CA HIS A 126 -3.18 0.74 -8.91
C HIS A 126 -4.61 0.41 -8.45
N GLU A 127 -5.60 0.87 -9.17
CA GLU A 127 -7.00 0.77 -8.79
C GLU A 127 -7.69 -0.44 -9.45
N VAL A 128 -7.30 -1.66 -9.08
CA VAL A 128 -7.77 -2.90 -9.73
C VAL A 128 -9.30 -3.04 -9.80
N PHE A 129 -10.03 -2.40 -8.88
CA PHE A 129 -11.50 -2.41 -8.85
C PHE A 129 -12.16 -1.31 -9.69
N ASN A 130 -11.37 -0.45 -10.31
CA ASN A 130 -11.84 0.60 -11.24
C ASN A 130 -11.38 0.33 -12.67
N GLU A 131 -10.61 -0.71 -12.91
CA GLU A 131 -10.15 -1.13 -14.23
C GLU A 131 -11.31 -1.61 -15.12
N PRO A 132 -11.19 -1.57 -16.45
CA PRO A 132 -12.25 -2.04 -17.36
C PRO A 132 -12.72 -3.47 -17.11
N VAL A 133 -11.85 -4.30 -16.54
CA VAL A 133 -12.13 -5.70 -16.19
C VAL A 133 -12.47 -5.92 -14.71
N LYS A 134 -12.89 -4.87 -14.01
CA LYS A 134 -13.15 -4.83 -12.56
C LYS A 134 -14.02 -5.95 -12.02
N ASP A 135 -14.92 -6.49 -12.85
CA ASP A 135 -15.80 -7.59 -12.44
C ASP A 135 -14.99 -8.84 -12.07
N GLN A 136 -13.88 -9.11 -12.76
CA GLN A 136 -13.04 -10.29 -12.48
C GLN A 136 -12.37 -10.22 -11.08
N PRO A 137 -11.68 -9.13 -10.68
CA PRO A 137 -11.16 -9.03 -9.32
C PRO A 137 -12.27 -8.95 -8.26
N ILE A 138 -13.43 -8.35 -8.55
CA ILE A 138 -14.57 -8.34 -7.65
C ILE A 138 -15.11 -9.76 -7.42
N ASP A 139 -15.32 -10.53 -8.49
CA ASP A 139 -15.78 -11.92 -8.40
C ASP A 139 -14.80 -12.78 -7.60
N MET A 140 -13.48 -12.59 -7.78
CA MET A 140 -12.48 -13.28 -6.97
C MET A 140 -12.63 -12.98 -5.48
N VAL A 141 -12.91 -11.73 -5.09
CA VAL A 141 -13.17 -11.38 -3.68
C VAL A 141 -14.41 -12.08 -3.16
N VAL A 142 -15.49 -12.04 -3.95
CA VAL A 142 -16.77 -12.70 -3.59
C VAL A 142 -16.59 -14.20 -3.39
N ASP A 143 -15.88 -14.84 -4.32
CA ASP A 143 -15.60 -16.29 -4.24
C ASP A 143 -14.71 -16.61 -3.03
N TRP A 144 -13.70 -15.81 -2.77
CA TRP A 144 -12.84 -15.99 -1.61
C TRP A 144 -13.63 -15.88 -0.29
N LEU A 145 -14.49 -14.86 -0.16
CA LEU A 145 -15.33 -14.65 1.01
C LEU A 145 -16.34 -15.80 1.19
N ASN A 146 -16.96 -16.28 0.11
CA ASN A 146 -17.91 -17.40 0.16
C ASN A 146 -17.25 -18.71 0.57
N ASN A 147 -16.00 -18.91 0.22
CA ASN A 147 -15.24 -20.09 0.61
C ASN A 147 -14.68 -20.00 2.03
N TYR A 148 -14.43 -18.79 2.51
CA TYR A 148 -13.96 -18.55 3.88
C TYR A 148 -15.03 -18.86 4.94
N ASN A 149 -16.30 -18.69 4.62
CA ASN A 149 -17.43 -18.89 5.54
C ASN A 149 -17.96 -20.35 5.57
N LYS A 150 -17.27 -21.31 4.97
CA LYS A 150 -17.57 -22.73 5.00
C LYS A 150 -16.68 -23.46 6.00
#